data_14d674998c4c73027a2c5c41cbd8d8be
#
_entry.id   14d674998c4c73027a2c5c41cbd8d8be
#
_cell.length_a   1.000
_cell.length_b   1.000
_cell.length_c   1.000
_cell.angle_alpha   90.00
_cell.angle_beta   90.00
_cell.angle_gamma   90.00
#
_symmetry.space_group_name_H-M   'P 1'
#
loop_
_entity.id
_entity.type
_entity.pdbx_description
1 polymer ?
#
loop_
_entity_poly.entity_id
_entity_poly.type
_entity_poly.pdbx_seq_one_letter_code
_entity_poly.pdbx_strand_id
1 'polypeptide(L)'
;MGTPDERGAAPRNTARLTGEVARRRQAAVAGHQGAPDVARLLLADPDPGVRLIALGALDRLADLSATELEHGLADPAATVRRRSCEIAAGWPGALPVAAGDRPGDDDGPSDDPAALRDAETDAETDAVPDCGPNTGSGPSTTGHIVSLLGVLDDPDPVVVEVAAWASGERVPPEPGAVARLIELATGHDDALCREAAVAALGAIGDDVALPAILAATHDKATVRRRAVIALAPFDGPDVDTALETARTDRDWQVRQAAEDLLADG
;
A
#
# COMPACT_ATOMS: atom_id res chain seq x y z
N MET A 1 64.64 10.88 -20.00
CA MET A 1 63.63 11.70 -19.35
C MET A 1 62.34 10.91 -19.38
N GLY A 2 62.10 10.09 -18.34
CA GLY A 2 61.02 9.13 -18.26
C GLY A 2 59.79 9.81 -17.70
N THR A 3 58.65 9.56 -18.33
CA THR A 3 57.33 9.95 -17.87
C THR A 3 56.89 9.12 -16.64
N PRO A 4 56.30 9.67 -15.58
CA PRO A 4 55.85 8.89 -14.46
C PRO A 4 54.57 8.14 -14.76
N ASP A 5 54.54 6.97 -14.22
CA ASP A 5 53.55 5.92 -14.26
C ASP A 5 52.18 6.37 -13.66
N GLU A 6 51.16 6.48 -14.51
CA GLU A 6 49.74 6.67 -14.11
C GLU A 6 49.02 5.34 -13.87
N ARG A 7 49.57 4.47 -13.05
CA ARG A 7 48.93 3.19 -12.70
C ARG A 7 48.74 3.04 -11.20
N GLY A 8 47.76 3.75 -10.63
CA GLY A 8 47.61 3.65 -9.19
C GLY A 8 46.22 3.94 -8.59
N ALA A 9 45.15 4.13 -9.38
CA ALA A 9 43.87 4.58 -8.82
C ALA A 9 42.66 3.62 -8.94
N ALA A 10 42.84 2.40 -9.46
CA ALA A 10 41.70 1.51 -9.78
C ALA A 10 41.28 0.43 -8.73
N PRO A 11 42.06 0.00 -7.72
CA PRO A 11 41.65 -1.16 -6.91
C PRO A 11 40.64 -0.90 -5.80
N ARG A 12 40.52 0.35 -5.29
CA ARG A 12 39.65 0.63 -4.11
C ARG A 12 38.16 0.62 -4.46
N ASN A 13 37.79 1.07 -5.64
CA ASN A 13 36.38 1.18 -6.03
C ASN A 13 35.79 -0.20 -6.40
N THR A 14 36.57 -1.06 -7.07
CA THR A 14 36.13 -2.39 -7.48
C THR A 14 35.94 -3.36 -6.30
N ALA A 15 36.80 -3.30 -5.27
CA ALA A 15 36.67 -4.13 -4.07
C ALA A 15 35.45 -3.71 -3.24
N ARG A 16 35.13 -2.41 -3.19
CA ARG A 16 33.92 -1.89 -2.53
C ARG A 16 32.65 -2.35 -3.25
N LEU A 17 32.60 -2.23 -4.57
CA LEU A 17 31.47 -2.68 -5.39
C LEU A 17 31.26 -4.20 -5.30
N THR A 18 32.32 -5.00 -5.32
CA THR A 18 32.21 -6.46 -5.11
C THR A 18 31.68 -6.82 -3.73
N GLY A 19 32.08 -6.07 -2.70
CA GLY A 19 31.55 -6.24 -1.33
C GLY A 19 30.05 -5.90 -1.26
N GLU A 20 29.60 -4.81 -1.89
CA GLU A 20 28.19 -4.40 -1.93
C GLU A 20 27.34 -5.43 -2.67
N VAL A 21 27.76 -5.88 -3.84
CA VAL A 21 27.07 -6.91 -4.62
C VAL A 21 26.94 -8.21 -3.82
N ALA A 22 27.98 -8.60 -3.09
CA ALA A 22 27.95 -9.80 -2.25
C ALA A 22 26.92 -9.65 -1.11
N ARG A 23 26.86 -8.48 -0.44
CA ARG A 23 25.89 -8.22 0.64
C ARG A 23 24.45 -8.12 0.11
N ARG A 24 24.22 -7.48 -1.05
CA ARG A 24 22.90 -7.48 -1.73
C ARG A 24 22.44 -8.91 -2.05
N ARG A 25 23.34 -9.74 -2.58
CA ARG A 25 23.06 -11.16 -2.82
C ARG A 25 22.74 -11.90 -1.54
N GLN A 26 23.50 -11.65 -0.47
CA GLN A 26 23.27 -12.26 0.84
C GLN A 26 21.89 -11.91 1.40
N ALA A 27 21.47 -10.64 1.32
CA ALA A 27 20.14 -10.20 1.72
C ALA A 27 19.03 -10.91 0.91
N ALA A 28 19.18 -10.97 -0.42
CA ALA A 28 18.23 -11.66 -1.27
C ALA A 28 18.13 -13.16 -0.94
N VAL A 29 19.27 -13.84 -0.78
CA VAL A 29 19.34 -15.27 -0.47
C VAL A 29 18.74 -15.58 0.92
N ALA A 30 18.92 -14.70 1.90
CA ALA A 30 18.34 -14.86 3.23
C ALA A 30 16.81 -14.99 3.17
N GLY A 31 16.14 -14.19 2.34
CA GLY A 31 14.68 -14.25 2.13
C GLY A 31 14.20 -15.54 1.45
N HIS A 32 15.07 -16.24 0.70
CA HIS A 32 14.71 -17.51 0.06
C HIS A 32 15.07 -18.74 0.92
N GLN A 33 16.03 -18.58 1.82
CA GLN A 33 16.51 -19.67 2.69
C GLN A 33 15.85 -19.72 4.07
N GLY A 34 14.91 -18.82 4.35
CA GLY A 34 14.28 -18.76 5.67
C GLY A 34 15.23 -18.31 6.77
N ALA A 35 16.11 -17.32 6.47
CA ALA A 35 17.12 -16.82 7.40
C ALA A 35 16.84 -15.37 7.84
N PRO A 36 15.77 -15.11 8.65
CA PRO A 36 15.37 -13.76 9.04
C PRO A 36 16.45 -13.02 9.83
N ASP A 37 17.20 -13.69 10.69
CA ASP A 37 18.28 -13.06 11.47
C ASP A 37 19.36 -12.46 10.59
N VAL A 38 19.69 -13.12 9.46
CA VAL A 38 20.65 -12.61 8.49
C VAL A 38 20.10 -11.37 7.78
N ALA A 39 18.83 -11.39 7.37
CA ALA A 39 18.18 -10.25 6.76
C ALA A 39 18.10 -9.07 7.75
N ARG A 40 17.77 -9.33 9.00
CA ARG A 40 17.67 -8.33 10.08
C ARG A 40 18.99 -7.61 10.34
N LEU A 41 20.12 -8.34 10.37
CA LEU A 41 21.44 -7.71 10.48
C LEU A 41 21.76 -6.76 9.32
N LEU A 42 21.24 -7.03 8.12
CA LEU A 42 21.47 -6.23 6.92
C LEU A 42 20.57 -4.99 6.82
N LEU A 43 19.57 -4.81 7.69
CA LEU A 43 18.81 -3.57 7.81
C LEU A 43 19.67 -2.37 8.24
N ALA A 44 20.79 -2.61 8.90
CA ALA A 44 21.76 -1.57 9.31
C ALA A 44 22.92 -1.37 8.31
N ASP A 45 22.88 -1.98 7.13
CA ASP A 45 23.95 -1.86 6.13
C ASP A 45 24.12 -0.42 5.65
N PRO A 46 25.35 0.08 5.44
CA PRO A 46 25.57 1.43 4.91
C PRO A 46 25.02 1.64 3.49
N ASP A 47 24.90 0.56 2.69
CA ASP A 47 24.35 0.63 1.33
C ASP A 47 22.81 0.55 1.37
N PRO A 48 22.09 1.56 0.85
CA PRO A 48 20.62 1.57 0.87
C PRO A 48 20.00 0.43 0.04
N GLY A 49 20.70 -0.04 -1.01
CA GLY A 49 20.24 -1.18 -1.80
C GLY A 49 20.28 -2.50 -1.03
N VAL A 50 21.21 -2.64 -0.07
CA VAL A 50 21.24 -3.80 0.83
C VAL A 50 20.09 -3.72 1.83
N ARG A 51 19.86 -2.55 2.45
CA ARG A 51 18.73 -2.33 3.39
C ARG A 51 17.38 -2.60 2.73
N LEU A 52 17.18 -2.07 1.51
CA LEU A 52 15.96 -2.27 0.71
C LEU A 52 15.68 -3.76 0.46
N ILE A 53 16.71 -4.54 0.07
CA ILE A 53 16.57 -5.97 -0.18
C ILE A 53 16.31 -6.72 1.12
N ALA A 54 16.95 -6.33 2.22
CA ALA A 54 16.76 -6.91 3.54
C ALA A 54 15.32 -6.72 4.06
N LEU A 55 14.75 -5.52 3.90
CA LEU A 55 13.33 -5.26 4.19
C LEU A 55 12.41 -6.19 3.39
N GLY A 56 12.61 -6.28 2.08
CA GLY A 56 11.82 -7.17 1.24
C GLY A 56 12.03 -8.67 1.53
N ALA A 57 13.18 -9.05 2.11
CA ALA A 57 13.42 -10.41 2.55
C ALA A 57 12.61 -10.74 3.81
N LEU A 58 12.60 -9.84 4.81
CA LEU A 58 11.81 -10.01 6.05
C LEU A 58 10.30 -10.00 5.75
N ASP A 59 9.85 -9.11 4.87
CA ASP A 59 8.46 -9.05 4.42
C ASP A 59 8.02 -10.39 3.80
N ARG A 60 8.81 -10.94 2.87
CA ARG A 60 8.54 -12.26 2.25
C ARG A 60 8.48 -13.40 3.25
N LEU A 61 9.27 -13.33 4.31
CA LEU A 61 9.29 -14.33 5.38
C LEU A 61 8.15 -14.14 6.39
N ALA A 62 7.36 -13.10 6.26
CA ALA A 62 6.35 -12.67 7.24
C ALA A 62 6.95 -12.47 8.65
N ASP A 63 8.21 -12.02 8.71
CA ASP A 63 8.98 -11.83 9.96
C ASP A 63 9.44 -10.36 10.13
N LEU A 64 8.88 -9.44 9.34
CA LEU A 64 9.08 -8.00 9.45
C LEU A 64 8.20 -7.45 10.58
N SER A 65 8.80 -6.78 11.55
CA SER A 65 8.07 -6.12 12.63
C SER A 65 7.62 -4.70 12.22
N ALA A 66 6.57 -4.18 12.89
CA ALA A 66 6.10 -2.81 12.70
C ALA A 66 7.22 -1.79 12.92
N THR A 67 8.01 -1.94 13.96
CA THR A 67 9.14 -1.04 14.27
C THR A 67 10.22 -1.06 13.18
N GLU A 68 10.52 -2.21 12.60
CA GLU A 68 11.49 -2.32 11.49
C GLU A 68 10.94 -1.64 10.23
N LEU A 69 9.65 -1.78 9.95
CA LEU A 69 9.01 -1.10 8.83
C LEU A 69 8.97 0.42 9.02
N GLU A 70 8.67 0.91 10.22
CA GLU A 70 8.74 2.33 10.57
C GLU A 70 10.15 2.92 10.42
N HIS A 71 11.17 2.19 10.84
CA HIS A 71 12.55 2.59 10.58
C HIS A 71 12.84 2.68 9.08
N GLY A 72 12.28 1.78 8.28
CA GLY A 72 12.37 1.83 6.83
C GLY A 72 11.63 3.04 6.21
N LEU A 73 10.47 3.43 6.74
CA LEU A 73 9.73 4.63 6.34
C LEU A 73 10.48 5.93 6.69
N ALA A 74 11.35 5.90 7.71
CA ALA A 74 12.19 7.02 8.13
C ALA A 74 13.63 6.94 7.60
N ASP A 75 13.95 6.02 6.69
CA ASP A 75 15.31 5.83 6.17
C ASP A 75 15.83 7.08 5.46
N PRO A 76 17.12 7.44 5.59
CA PRO A 76 17.69 8.60 4.88
C PRO A 76 17.62 8.47 3.36
N ALA A 77 17.56 7.25 2.81
CA ALA A 77 17.49 7.02 1.36
C ALA A 77 16.02 6.89 0.90
N ALA A 78 15.59 7.75 -0.02
CA ALA A 78 14.25 7.73 -0.60
C ALA A 78 13.86 6.35 -1.20
N THR A 79 14.81 5.62 -1.77
CA THR A 79 14.57 4.29 -2.32
C THR A 79 14.15 3.26 -1.27
N VAL A 80 14.66 3.39 -0.03
CA VAL A 80 14.28 2.52 1.09
C VAL A 80 12.91 2.95 1.62
N ARG A 81 12.67 4.27 1.81
CA ARG A 81 11.35 4.79 2.22
C ARG A 81 10.26 4.38 1.24
N ARG A 82 10.51 4.53 -0.07
CA ARG A 82 9.60 4.07 -1.12
C ARG A 82 9.25 2.58 -0.98
N ARG A 83 10.28 1.72 -0.83
CA ARG A 83 10.05 0.29 -0.63
C ARG A 83 9.25 -0.01 0.63
N SER A 84 9.49 0.74 1.68
CA SER A 84 8.73 0.61 2.94
C SER A 84 7.26 0.99 2.76
N CYS A 85 6.94 2.01 1.95
CA CYS A 85 5.56 2.32 1.57
C CYS A 85 4.90 1.18 0.77
N GLU A 86 5.62 0.59 -0.20
CA GLU A 86 5.12 -0.57 -0.96
C GLU A 86 4.77 -1.75 -0.04
N ILE A 87 5.60 -2.04 0.95
CA ILE A 87 5.34 -3.07 1.95
C ILE A 87 4.17 -2.67 2.85
N ALA A 88 4.14 -1.42 3.30
CA ALA A 88 3.10 -0.89 4.18
C ALA A 88 1.69 -0.92 3.56
N ALA A 89 1.56 -0.99 2.24
CA ALA A 89 0.28 -1.17 1.55
C ALA A 89 -0.47 -2.44 1.99
N GLY A 90 0.26 -3.52 2.30
CA GLY A 90 -0.30 -4.77 2.82
C GLY A 90 -0.58 -4.78 4.33
N TRP A 91 -0.31 -3.68 5.05
CA TRP A 91 -0.54 -3.57 6.47
C TRP A 91 -1.86 -2.83 6.75
N PRO A 92 -2.61 -3.21 7.80
CA PRO A 92 -3.87 -2.54 8.12
C PRO A 92 -3.63 -1.07 8.48
N GLY A 93 -4.47 -0.18 7.97
CA GLY A 93 -4.44 1.26 8.28
C GLY A 93 -5.05 1.59 9.63
N ALA A 94 -5.88 0.68 10.18
CA ALA A 94 -6.45 0.79 11.51
C ALA A 94 -6.54 -0.59 12.17
N LEU A 95 -6.57 -0.62 13.51
CA LEU A 95 -6.80 -1.86 14.23
C LEU A 95 -8.23 -2.34 13.97
N PRO A 96 -8.45 -3.65 13.80
CA PRO A 96 -9.81 -4.18 13.74
C PRO A 96 -10.53 -3.80 15.04
N VAL A 97 -11.70 -3.18 14.92
CA VAL A 97 -12.56 -2.90 16.06
C VAL A 97 -12.97 -4.25 16.64
N ALA A 98 -12.60 -4.51 17.91
CA ALA A 98 -13.02 -5.72 18.59
C ALA A 98 -14.55 -5.82 18.52
N ALA A 99 -15.08 -6.97 18.11
CA ALA A 99 -16.52 -7.22 17.89
C ALA A 99 -17.31 -7.22 19.22
N GLY A 100 -17.07 -6.27 20.10
CA GLY A 100 -17.64 -6.16 21.45
C GLY A 100 -18.22 -4.80 21.81
N ASP A 101 -17.98 -3.75 21.01
CA ASP A 101 -18.43 -2.38 21.32
C ASP A 101 -19.48 -1.85 20.32
N ARG A 102 -20.50 -2.66 20.04
CA ARG A 102 -21.76 -2.09 19.55
C ARG A 102 -22.51 -1.58 20.79
N PRO A 103 -22.90 -0.30 20.84
CA PRO A 103 -23.83 0.16 21.86
C PRO A 103 -25.08 -0.68 21.77
N GLY A 104 -25.45 -1.33 22.88
CA GLY A 104 -26.46 -2.37 22.93
C GLY A 104 -27.81 -1.92 22.39
N ASP A 105 -28.33 -2.62 21.42
CA ASP A 105 -29.74 -2.78 21.23
C ASP A 105 -30.22 -3.69 22.38
N ASP A 106 -30.74 -3.06 23.39
CA ASP A 106 -31.40 -3.68 24.55
C ASP A 106 -32.77 -4.18 24.08
N ASP A 107 -32.79 -5.31 23.40
CA ASP A 107 -34.02 -6.09 23.17
C ASP A 107 -34.07 -7.19 24.21
N GLY A 108 -35.03 -6.99 25.14
CA GLY A 108 -35.29 -7.81 26.29
C GLY A 108 -35.57 -9.29 26.00
N PRO A 109 -35.60 -10.14 27.03
CA PRO A 109 -35.61 -11.59 26.88
C PRO A 109 -36.94 -12.09 26.29
N SER A 110 -36.83 -12.78 25.15
CA SER A 110 -37.89 -13.59 24.59
C SER A 110 -37.83 -14.97 25.23
N ASP A 111 -38.74 -15.19 26.16
CA ASP A 111 -39.10 -16.52 26.70
C ASP A 111 -39.77 -17.36 25.58
N ASP A 112 -39.05 -18.35 25.01
CA ASP A 112 -39.67 -19.45 24.31
C ASP A 112 -38.96 -20.79 24.65
N PRO A 113 -39.59 -21.65 25.45
CA PRO A 113 -39.05 -22.95 25.83
C PRO A 113 -39.63 -24.07 24.94
N ALA A 114 -39.16 -24.28 23.71
CA ALA A 114 -39.43 -25.52 22.99
C ALA A 114 -38.55 -25.73 21.76
N ALA A 115 -37.45 -26.50 21.91
CA ALA A 115 -36.97 -27.43 20.89
C ALA A 115 -35.72 -28.20 21.35
N LEU A 116 -35.91 -29.09 22.29
CA LEU A 116 -35.06 -30.29 22.42
C LEU A 116 -35.66 -31.36 21.54
N ARG A 117 -34.93 -31.86 20.54
CA ARG A 117 -35.01 -33.26 20.05
C ARG A 117 -33.96 -33.53 18.97
N ASP A 118 -33.04 -34.44 19.34
CA ASP A 118 -32.53 -35.62 18.62
C ASP A 118 -32.20 -35.55 17.13
N ALA A 119 -30.92 -35.80 16.81
CA ALA A 119 -30.54 -36.85 15.87
C ALA A 119 -29.03 -37.05 15.83
N GLU A 120 -28.60 -38.16 16.44
CA GLU A 120 -27.33 -38.83 16.09
C GLU A 120 -27.47 -39.39 14.67
N THR A 121 -26.46 -39.24 13.83
CA THR A 121 -26.12 -40.24 12.79
C THR A 121 -24.66 -40.07 12.35
N ASP A 122 -23.90 -41.12 12.52
CA ASP A 122 -22.57 -41.39 12.01
C ASP A 122 -22.52 -41.34 10.47
N ALA A 123 -21.47 -40.74 9.91
CA ALA A 123 -20.93 -41.08 8.60
C ALA A 123 -19.45 -40.66 8.51
N GLU A 124 -18.56 -41.62 8.66
CA GLU A 124 -17.19 -41.53 8.19
C GLU A 124 -17.19 -41.30 6.67
N THR A 125 -16.48 -40.25 6.23
CA THR A 125 -16.10 -40.11 4.82
C THR A 125 -14.69 -39.52 4.75
N ASP A 126 -13.81 -40.31 4.11
CA ASP A 126 -12.41 -39.97 3.80
C ASP A 126 -12.28 -38.56 3.25
N ALA A 127 -11.56 -37.68 3.98
CA ALA A 127 -11.21 -36.36 3.55
C ALA A 127 -9.86 -36.36 2.82
N VAL A 128 -9.91 -36.14 1.51
CA VAL A 128 -8.79 -35.72 0.68
C VAL A 128 -8.32 -34.34 1.20
N PRO A 129 -7.01 -34.09 1.41
CA PRO A 129 -6.56 -32.77 1.85
C PRO A 129 -6.73 -31.75 0.71
N ASP A 130 -7.73 -30.89 0.89
CA ASP A 130 -7.94 -29.69 0.07
C ASP A 130 -6.78 -28.72 0.32
N CYS A 131 -5.99 -28.46 -0.72
CA CYS A 131 -5.01 -27.36 -0.75
C CYS A 131 -5.75 -26.03 -0.89
N GLY A 132 -6.44 -25.61 0.18
CA GLY A 132 -7.00 -24.27 0.28
C GLY A 132 -5.91 -23.18 0.18
N PRO A 133 -6.25 -21.98 -0.32
CA PRO A 133 -5.28 -20.90 -0.44
C PRO A 133 -4.68 -20.62 0.93
N ASN A 134 -3.34 -20.59 0.96
CA ASN A 134 -2.53 -20.26 2.12
C ASN A 134 -2.94 -18.86 2.65
N THR A 135 -3.84 -18.83 3.61
CA THR A 135 -4.09 -17.66 4.46
C THR A 135 -2.88 -17.55 5.39
N GLY A 136 -1.78 -17.05 4.82
CA GLY A 136 -0.59 -16.73 5.59
C GLY A 136 -0.99 -15.88 6.78
N SER A 137 -0.64 -16.37 7.97
CA SER A 137 -0.70 -15.60 9.20
C SER A 137 0.04 -14.31 8.94
N GLY A 138 -0.70 -13.20 8.76
CA GLY A 138 -0.10 -11.89 8.67
C GLY A 138 0.75 -11.62 9.92
N PRO A 139 1.70 -10.69 9.85
CA PRO A 139 2.61 -10.40 10.95
C PRO A 139 1.80 -10.20 12.23
N SER A 140 2.30 -10.74 13.36
CA SER A 140 1.68 -10.58 14.69
C SER A 140 1.58 -9.10 15.04
N THR A 141 0.51 -8.46 14.61
CA THR A 141 0.20 -7.05 14.86
C THR A 141 -0.45 -6.94 16.23
N THR A 142 0.36 -6.97 17.27
CA THR A 142 -0.09 -6.65 18.61
C THR A 142 -0.34 -5.13 18.68
N GLY A 143 -1.49 -4.67 18.20
CA GLY A 143 -2.02 -3.35 18.51
C GLY A 143 -1.25 -2.12 17.98
N HIS A 144 -0.35 -2.25 17.00
CA HIS A 144 0.45 -1.15 16.48
C HIS A 144 0.13 -0.89 15.00
N ILE A 145 -0.26 0.34 14.69
CA ILE A 145 -0.51 0.79 13.32
C ILE A 145 0.76 1.44 12.79
N VAL A 146 1.26 0.96 11.66
CA VAL A 146 2.35 1.63 10.92
C VAL A 146 1.75 2.80 10.14
N SER A 147 2.01 4.04 10.57
CA SER A 147 1.44 5.23 9.94
C SER A 147 2.14 5.60 8.64
N LEU A 148 1.34 5.97 7.63
CA LEU A 148 1.81 6.58 6.38
C LEU A 148 1.60 8.10 6.34
N LEU A 149 0.86 8.69 7.29
CA LEU A 149 0.49 10.11 7.24
C LEU A 149 1.70 11.03 7.13
N GLY A 150 2.76 10.77 7.90
CA GLY A 150 3.98 11.56 7.84
C GLY A 150 4.77 11.39 6.54
N VAL A 151 4.59 10.28 5.84
CA VAL A 151 5.28 10.00 4.57
C VAL A 151 4.58 10.67 3.38
N LEU A 152 3.32 11.05 3.53
CA LEU A 152 2.61 11.87 2.54
C LEU A 152 3.19 13.30 2.41
N ASP A 153 4.06 13.70 3.35
CA ASP A 153 4.82 14.98 3.31
C ASP A 153 6.30 14.76 2.97
N ASP A 154 6.68 13.63 2.40
CA ASP A 154 8.07 13.33 2.07
C ASP A 154 8.66 14.38 1.09
N PRO A 155 9.93 14.81 1.27
CA PRO A 155 10.56 15.74 0.34
C PRO A 155 10.78 15.16 -1.06
N ASP A 156 10.74 13.84 -1.23
CA ASP A 156 10.86 13.17 -2.53
C ASP A 156 9.46 12.83 -3.08
N PRO A 157 9.03 13.44 -4.19
CA PRO A 157 7.70 13.24 -4.75
C PRO A 157 7.43 11.78 -5.15
N VAL A 158 8.46 10.99 -5.48
CA VAL A 158 8.28 9.56 -5.79
C VAL A 158 7.90 8.77 -4.54
N VAL A 159 8.36 9.20 -3.37
CA VAL A 159 7.94 8.59 -2.09
C VAL A 159 6.51 8.97 -1.77
N VAL A 160 6.13 10.26 -1.97
CA VAL A 160 4.74 10.73 -1.78
C VAL A 160 3.77 9.99 -2.68
N GLU A 161 4.09 9.81 -3.97
CA GLU A 161 3.28 9.04 -4.93
C GLU A 161 2.99 7.64 -4.42
N VAL A 162 4.03 6.91 -3.99
CA VAL A 162 3.87 5.54 -3.51
C VAL A 162 3.18 5.48 -2.14
N ALA A 163 3.40 6.46 -1.27
CA ALA A 163 2.70 6.56 0.02
C ALA A 163 1.20 6.82 -0.18
N ALA A 164 0.82 7.68 -1.14
CA ALA A 164 -0.57 7.93 -1.48
C ALA A 164 -1.24 6.66 -2.03
N TRP A 165 -0.61 5.98 -2.99
CA TRP A 165 -1.09 4.68 -3.47
C TRP A 165 -1.25 3.67 -2.31
N ALA A 166 -0.22 3.49 -1.49
CA ALA A 166 -0.25 2.55 -0.37
C ALA A 166 -1.36 2.86 0.65
N SER A 167 -1.71 4.14 0.81
CA SER A 167 -2.81 4.57 1.68
C SER A 167 -4.17 4.12 1.13
N GLY A 168 -4.34 4.09 -0.19
CA GLY A 168 -5.55 3.61 -0.85
C GLY A 168 -5.74 2.10 -0.84
N GLU A 169 -4.63 1.33 -0.73
CA GLU A 169 -4.68 -0.13 -0.68
C GLU A 169 -5.05 -0.69 0.71
N ARG A 170 -5.02 0.13 1.75
CA ARG A 170 -5.23 -0.30 3.13
C ARG A 170 -6.71 -0.47 3.46
N VAL A 171 -7.05 -1.61 4.03
CA VAL A 171 -8.40 -1.92 4.51
C VAL A 171 -8.32 -2.41 5.95
N PRO A 172 -8.90 -1.67 6.91
CA PRO A 172 -9.49 -0.34 6.77
C PRO A 172 -8.44 0.77 6.52
N PRO A 173 -8.83 1.93 5.96
CA PRO A 173 -7.91 3.05 5.77
C PRO A 173 -7.43 3.62 7.11
N GLU A 174 -6.25 4.24 7.10
CA GLU A 174 -5.70 4.90 8.29
C GLU A 174 -6.56 6.13 8.66
N PRO A 175 -6.92 6.33 9.95
CA PRO A 175 -7.63 7.52 10.38
C PRO A 175 -6.88 8.80 10.00
N GLY A 176 -7.54 9.69 9.28
CA GLY A 176 -6.94 10.92 8.75
C GLY A 176 -6.35 10.80 7.34
N ALA A 177 -6.21 9.59 6.78
CA ALA A 177 -5.66 9.41 5.43
C ALA A 177 -6.48 10.12 4.36
N VAL A 178 -7.82 10.03 4.41
CA VAL A 178 -8.71 10.70 3.44
C VAL A 178 -8.47 12.21 3.42
N ALA A 179 -8.37 12.86 4.58
CA ALA A 179 -8.14 14.30 4.67
C ALA A 179 -6.78 14.68 4.03
N ARG A 180 -5.71 13.93 4.33
CA ARG A 180 -4.38 14.17 3.76
C ARG A 180 -4.33 13.91 2.24
N LEU A 181 -5.00 12.87 1.76
CA LEU A 181 -5.11 12.58 0.34
C LEU A 181 -5.89 13.69 -0.40
N ILE A 182 -6.94 14.27 0.20
CA ILE A 182 -7.65 15.42 -0.36
C ILE A 182 -6.70 16.63 -0.50
N GLU A 183 -5.91 16.94 0.52
CA GLU A 183 -4.91 18.01 0.46
C GLU A 183 -3.87 17.77 -0.65
N LEU A 184 -3.37 16.54 -0.80
CA LEU A 184 -2.46 16.17 -1.88
C LEU A 184 -3.12 16.30 -3.25
N ALA A 185 -4.33 15.76 -3.43
CA ALA A 185 -5.05 15.78 -4.71
C ALA A 185 -5.32 17.19 -5.22
N THR A 186 -5.53 18.14 -4.29
CA THR A 186 -5.91 19.53 -4.63
C THR A 186 -4.75 20.51 -4.64
N GLY A 187 -3.64 20.23 -3.93
CA GLY A 187 -2.59 21.22 -3.67
C GLY A 187 -1.16 20.81 -4.01
N HIS A 188 -0.86 19.54 -4.27
CA HIS A 188 0.52 19.12 -4.53
C HIS A 188 1.01 19.60 -5.90
N ASP A 189 2.25 20.12 -5.99
CA ASP A 189 2.82 20.67 -7.23
C ASP A 189 3.00 19.60 -8.31
N ASP A 190 3.45 18.39 -7.93
CA ASP A 190 3.63 17.27 -8.86
C ASP A 190 2.30 16.62 -9.23
N ALA A 191 2.05 16.50 -10.53
CA ALA A 191 0.83 15.90 -11.04
C ALA A 191 0.73 14.39 -10.77
N LEU A 192 1.86 13.67 -10.66
CA LEU A 192 1.85 12.25 -10.33
C LEU A 192 1.41 12.01 -8.89
N CYS A 193 1.84 12.88 -7.97
CA CYS A 193 1.36 12.82 -6.58
C CYS A 193 -0.14 13.10 -6.50
N ARG A 194 -0.66 14.11 -7.28
CA ARG A 194 -2.10 14.37 -7.34
C ARG A 194 -2.87 13.20 -7.96
N GLU A 195 -2.33 12.59 -9.02
CA GLU A 195 -2.91 11.41 -9.66
C GLU A 195 -3.01 10.23 -8.69
N ALA A 196 -1.92 9.93 -7.96
CA ALA A 196 -1.90 8.86 -6.97
C ALA A 196 -2.87 9.11 -5.81
N ALA A 197 -2.96 10.37 -5.34
CA ALA A 197 -3.91 10.74 -4.30
C ALA A 197 -5.37 10.57 -4.75
N VAL A 198 -5.70 11.00 -5.97
CA VAL A 198 -7.04 10.82 -6.56
C VAL A 198 -7.36 9.33 -6.71
N ALA A 199 -6.40 8.52 -7.16
CA ALA A 199 -6.58 7.07 -7.25
C ALA A 199 -6.90 6.45 -5.89
N ALA A 200 -6.15 6.84 -4.84
CA ALA A 200 -6.35 6.36 -3.49
C ALA A 200 -7.71 6.78 -2.91
N LEU A 201 -8.15 8.01 -3.16
CA LEU A 201 -9.47 8.49 -2.75
C LEU A 201 -10.62 7.68 -3.40
N GLY A 202 -10.49 7.37 -4.69
CA GLY A 202 -11.44 6.50 -5.39
C GLY A 202 -11.43 5.06 -4.88
N ALA A 203 -10.27 4.52 -4.53
CA ALA A 203 -10.15 3.17 -3.96
C ALA A 203 -10.77 3.07 -2.55
N ILE A 204 -10.64 4.13 -1.74
CA ILE A 204 -11.25 4.21 -0.41
C ILE A 204 -12.77 4.39 -0.51
N GLY A 205 -13.26 5.18 -1.47
CA GLY A 205 -14.70 5.37 -1.73
C GLY A 205 -15.45 6.15 -0.63
N ASP A 206 -14.77 7.03 0.12
CA ASP A 206 -15.41 7.87 1.14
C ASP A 206 -16.06 9.10 0.49
N ASP A 207 -17.34 9.33 0.73
CA ASP A 207 -18.13 10.43 0.16
C ASP A 207 -17.50 11.81 0.41
N VAL A 208 -16.77 11.99 1.50
CA VAL A 208 -16.04 13.23 1.81
C VAL A 208 -15.00 13.57 0.74
N ALA A 209 -14.50 12.57 -0.01
CA ALA A 209 -13.51 12.76 -1.07
C ALA A 209 -14.13 13.24 -2.41
N LEU A 210 -15.43 13.04 -2.63
CA LEU A 210 -16.07 13.32 -3.91
C LEU A 210 -15.82 14.74 -4.46
N PRO A 211 -15.90 15.83 -3.67
CA PRO A 211 -15.59 17.16 -4.18
C PRO A 211 -14.17 17.32 -4.72
N ALA A 212 -13.18 16.67 -4.09
CA ALA A 212 -11.79 16.71 -4.55
C ALA A 212 -11.59 15.91 -5.84
N ILE A 213 -12.24 14.76 -5.97
CA ILE A 213 -12.20 13.93 -7.17
C ILE A 213 -12.87 14.68 -8.34
N LEU A 214 -14.02 15.33 -8.12
CA LEU A 214 -14.69 16.16 -9.12
C LEU A 214 -13.81 17.34 -9.55
N ALA A 215 -13.12 18.02 -8.63
CA ALA A 215 -12.18 19.09 -8.97
C ALA A 215 -11.04 18.57 -9.84
N ALA A 216 -10.52 17.37 -9.58
CA ALA A 216 -9.44 16.74 -10.34
C ALA A 216 -9.81 16.41 -11.80
N THR A 217 -11.12 16.36 -12.17
CA THR A 217 -11.56 16.20 -13.56
C THR A 217 -11.20 17.41 -14.44
N HIS A 218 -10.69 18.50 -13.86
CA HIS A 218 -10.27 19.72 -14.58
C HIS A 218 -8.74 19.92 -14.59
N ASP A 219 -7.97 18.99 -14.09
CA ASP A 219 -6.50 19.04 -13.99
C ASP A 219 -5.80 18.67 -15.33
N LYS A 220 -4.52 18.22 -15.25
CA LYS A 220 -3.77 17.64 -16.38
C LYS A 220 -4.41 16.34 -16.85
N ALA A 221 -4.17 15.96 -18.10
CA ALA A 221 -4.83 14.81 -18.73
C ALA A 221 -4.70 13.50 -17.93
N THR A 222 -3.52 13.22 -17.36
CA THR A 222 -3.30 12.02 -16.54
C THR A 222 -4.15 12.03 -15.27
N VAL A 223 -4.20 13.18 -14.59
CA VAL A 223 -5.01 13.36 -13.38
C VAL A 223 -6.50 13.31 -13.71
N ARG A 224 -6.94 14.00 -14.84
CA ARG A 224 -8.35 13.93 -15.28
C ARG A 224 -8.80 12.50 -15.54
N ARG A 225 -7.98 11.73 -16.27
CA ARG A 225 -8.28 10.30 -16.53
C ARG A 225 -8.43 9.53 -15.22
N ARG A 226 -7.53 9.74 -14.28
CA ARG A 226 -7.57 9.07 -12.98
C ARG A 226 -8.81 9.49 -12.19
N ALA A 227 -9.16 10.78 -12.23
CA ALA A 227 -10.35 11.31 -11.57
C ALA A 227 -11.64 10.67 -12.12
N VAL A 228 -11.75 10.52 -13.44
CA VAL A 228 -12.90 9.81 -14.04
C VAL A 228 -13.00 8.38 -13.52
N ILE A 229 -11.89 7.62 -13.49
CA ILE A 229 -11.86 6.25 -12.95
C ILE A 229 -12.23 6.24 -11.46
N ALA A 230 -11.75 7.23 -10.69
CA ALA A 230 -12.00 7.35 -9.26
C ALA A 230 -13.47 7.67 -8.92
N LEU A 231 -14.30 8.07 -9.89
CA LEU A 231 -15.74 8.28 -9.71
C LEU A 231 -16.54 6.96 -9.64
N ALA A 232 -15.94 5.82 -9.99
CA ALA A 232 -16.63 4.53 -10.06
C ALA A 232 -17.44 4.13 -8.80
N PRO A 233 -17.00 4.40 -7.55
CA PRO A 233 -17.77 4.05 -6.36
C PRO A 233 -18.83 5.09 -5.97
N PHE A 234 -18.99 6.20 -6.72
CA PHE A 234 -19.85 7.32 -6.37
C PHE A 234 -21.01 7.46 -7.36
N ASP A 235 -22.14 7.92 -6.85
CA ASP A 235 -23.37 8.17 -7.62
C ASP A 235 -23.83 9.62 -7.47
N GLY A 236 -24.73 10.03 -8.36
CA GLY A 236 -25.45 11.30 -8.26
C GLY A 236 -25.23 12.27 -9.40
N PRO A 237 -26.01 13.37 -9.46
CA PRO A 237 -26.08 14.26 -10.62
C PRO A 237 -24.76 14.96 -10.95
N ASP A 238 -23.91 15.21 -9.95
CA ASP A 238 -22.57 15.81 -10.17
C ASP A 238 -21.61 14.80 -10.82
N VAL A 239 -21.70 13.52 -10.44
CA VAL A 239 -20.94 12.41 -11.04
C VAL A 239 -21.39 12.22 -12.49
N ASP A 240 -22.71 12.14 -12.75
CA ASP A 240 -23.27 11.99 -14.08
C ASP A 240 -22.82 13.14 -15.01
N THR A 241 -22.86 14.36 -14.50
CA THR A 241 -22.41 15.56 -15.24
C THR A 241 -20.92 15.51 -15.56
N ALA A 242 -20.10 15.05 -14.61
CA ALA A 242 -18.65 14.92 -14.80
C ALA A 242 -18.33 13.84 -15.85
N LEU A 243 -19.00 12.69 -15.81
CA LEU A 243 -18.82 11.60 -16.78
C LEU A 243 -19.26 12.02 -18.19
N GLU A 244 -20.43 12.68 -18.34
CA GLU A 244 -20.87 13.20 -19.63
C GLU A 244 -19.91 14.27 -20.20
N THR A 245 -19.33 15.11 -19.34
CA THR A 245 -18.32 16.08 -19.73
C THR A 245 -17.04 15.38 -20.20
N ALA A 246 -16.61 14.35 -19.48
CA ALA A 246 -15.41 13.57 -19.79
C ALA A 246 -15.50 12.81 -21.12
N ARG A 247 -16.71 12.41 -21.58
CA ARG A 247 -16.94 11.80 -22.90
C ARG A 247 -16.56 12.71 -24.06
N THR A 248 -16.51 14.02 -23.83
CA THR A 248 -16.12 15.02 -24.84
C THR A 248 -14.73 15.61 -24.59
N ASP A 249 -13.94 15.03 -23.69
CA ASP A 249 -12.61 15.53 -23.37
C ASP A 249 -11.70 15.53 -24.60
N ARG A 250 -10.78 16.49 -24.67
CA ARG A 250 -9.76 16.59 -25.72
C ARG A 250 -8.80 15.38 -25.73
N ASP A 251 -8.57 14.76 -24.58
CA ASP A 251 -7.71 13.58 -24.42
C ASP A 251 -8.54 12.30 -24.63
N TRP A 252 -8.09 11.42 -25.52
CA TRP A 252 -8.82 10.20 -25.85
C TRP A 252 -8.88 9.19 -24.70
N GLN A 253 -7.86 9.17 -23.81
CA GLN A 253 -7.85 8.25 -22.67
C GLN A 253 -8.85 8.67 -21.60
N VAL A 254 -9.10 9.97 -21.45
CA VAL A 254 -10.17 10.49 -20.57
C VAL A 254 -11.54 10.09 -21.12
N ARG A 255 -11.77 10.27 -22.45
CA ARG A 255 -13.02 9.83 -23.09
C ARG A 255 -13.27 8.36 -22.91
N GLN A 256 -12.24 7.52 -23.16
CA GLN A 256 -12.35 6.08 -23.01
C GLN A 256 -12.71 5.69 -21.57
N ALA A 257 -12.07 6.28 -20.55
CA ALA A 257 -12.36 6.00 -19.15
C ALA A 257 -13.83 6.33 -18.80
N ALA A 258 -14.39 7.41 -19.37
CA ALA A 258 -15.80 7.77 -19.16
C ALA A 258 -16.75 6.81 -19.88
N GLU A 259 -16.40 6.39 -21.10
CA GLU A 259 -17.20 5.41 -21.86
C GLU A 259 -17.24 4.04 -21.16
N ASP A 260 -16.10 3.60 -20.64
CA ASP A 260 -16.00 2.33 -19.92
C ASP A 260 -16.90 2.32 -18.67
N LEU A 261 -16.85 3.39 -17.84
CA LEU A 261 -17.70 3.50 -16.66
C LEU A 261 -19.20 3.57 -16.97
N LEU A 262 -19.58 4.29 -18.03
CA LEU A 262 -20.99 4.40 -18.43
C LEU A 262 -21.53 3.13 -19.11
N ALA A 263 -20.67 2.24 -19.58
CA ALA A 263 -21.06 0.96 -20.16
C ALA A 263 -21.31 -0.12 -19.10
N ASP A 264 -20.68 -0.01 -17.93
CA ASP A 264 -20.75 -0.97 -16.83
C ASP A 264 -21.91 -0.66 -15.84
N GLY A 265 -22.53 0.52 -15.91
CA GLY A 265 -23.66 0.99 -15.07
C GLY A 265 -24.97 0.89 -15.81
#